data_b3472a8e6f0c66f8cb31504eed1727e1
#
_entry.id   b3472a8e6f0c66f8cb31504eed1727e1
#
_cell.length_a   1.000
_cell.length_b   1.000
_cell.length_c   1.000
_cell.angle_alpha   90.00
_cell.angle_beta   90.00
_cell.angle_gamma   90.00
#
_symmetry.space_group_name_H-M   'P 1'
#
loop_
_entity.id
_entity.type
_entity.pdbx_description
1 polymer ?
#
loop_
_entity_poly.entity_id
_entity_poly.type
_entity_poly.pdbx_seq_one_letter_code
_entity_poly.pdbx_strand_id
1 'polypeptide(L)'
;MATEASDTPELAVPSVRSERLELESMSVPFMQALVARDLATAEREIGAHVPAWLPDQLDHFLQYRLAQLAVDPSIREWLGRAMVLIDDAGRRRIVGTIGFHGPPDPQRRVEIGYSVDPVYRRRGLAREAVRAMFDWAATTHGIRRFVASISPTNEPSLRLAAGFGFAQTGSQVDDIDGLELVFEADWPPAGSGASS
;
A
#
# COMPACT_ATOMS: atom_id res chain seq x y z
N MET A 1 -31.98 6.60 24.21
CA MET A 1 -31.41 5.28 23.98
C MET A 1 -30.05 5.52 23.30
N ALA A 2 -28.96 5.38 24.05
CA ALA A 2 -27.62 5.49 23.50
C ALA A 2 -27.34 4.21 22.72
N THR A 3 -27.02 4.34 21.44
CA THR A 3 -26.55 3.23 20.60
C THR A 3 -25.15 2.87 21.10
N GLU A 4 -25.02 1.73 21.78
CA GLU A 4 -23.71 1.13 22.10
C GLU A 4 -23.00 0.89 20.78
N ALA A 5 -21.91 1.64 20.54
CA ALA A 5 -20.96 1.32 19.50
C ALA A 5 -20.41 -0.08 19.83
N SER A 6 -20.64 -1.02 18.95
CA SER A 6 -20.13 -2.40 19.05
C SER A 6 -18.60 -2.31 19.01
N ASP A 7 -17.97 -2.42 20.18
CA ASP A 7 -16.51 -2.47 20.36
C ASP A 7 -16.02 -3.88 19.95
N THR A 8 -16.16 -4.19 18.66
CA THR A 8 -15.51 -5.38 18.11
C THR A 8 -14.04 -5.05 17.98
N PRO A 9 -13.12 -5.76 18.68
CA PRO A 9 -11.70 -5.47 18.59
C PRO A 9 -11.26 -5.57 17.13
N GLU A 10 -10.68 -4.48 16.63
CA GLU A 10 -10.17 -4.42 15.27
C GLU A 10 -9.10 -5.49 15.09
N LEU A 11 -9.26 -6.36 14.07
CA LEU A 11 -8.30 -7.41 13.76
C LEU A 11 -6.91 -6.80 13.59
N ALA A 12 -5.95 -7.23 14.42
CA ALA A 12 -4.57 -6.79 14.31
C ALA A 12 -3.98 -7.28 12.98
N VAL A 13 -3.62 -6.36 12.10
CA VAL A 13 -2.91 -6.67 10.84
C VAL A 13 -1.42 -6.43 11.07
N PRO A 14 -0.57 -7.48 11.02
CA PRO A 14 0.86 -7.33 11.22
C PRO A 14 1.52 -6.40 10.21
N SER A 15 2.53 -5.64 10.66
CA SER A 15 3.38 -4.84 9.79
C SER A 15 4.17 -5.74 8.85
N VAL A 16 4.33 -5.33 7.60
CA VAL A 16 5.29 -5.94 6.68
C VAL A 16 6.60 -5.17 6.78
N ARG A 17 7.70 -5.87 7.05
CA ARG A 17 9.00 -5.25 7.32
C ARG A 17 9.98 -5.47 6.17
N SER A 18 10.81 -4.47 5.92
CA SER A 18 11.96 -4.53 5.05
C SER A 18 13.22 -4.03 5.77
N GLU A 19 14.30 -3.77 5.08
CA GLU A 19 15.56 -3.30 5.68
C GLU A 19 15.39 -1.94 6.38
N ARG A 20 14.68 -0.99 5.73
CA ARG A 20 14.54 0.40 6.21
C ARG A 20 13.11 0.80 6.53
N LEU A 21 12.12 -0.01 6.09
CA LEU A 21 10.72 0.37 6.18
C LEU A 21 9.92 -0.63 7.01
N GLU A 22 8.97 -0.07 7.77
CA GLU A 22 7.83 -0.80 8.28
C GLU A 22 6.58 -0.34 7.50
N LEU A 23 5.89 -1.28 6.87
CA LEU A 23 4.67 -1.03 6.11
C LEU A 23 3.49 -1.29 7.04
N GLU A 24 3.04 -0.23 7.70
CA GLU A 24 2.01 -0.28 8.74
C GLU A 24 0.62 -0.24 8.12
N SER A 25 -0.23 -1.23 8.43
CA SER A 25 -1.61 -1.22 7.96
C SER A 25 -2.37 0.00 8.50
N MET A 26 -3.05 0.72 7.63
CA MET A 26 -3.88 1.85 8.04
C MET A 26 -5.13 1.33 8.75
N SER A 27 -5.19 1.51 10.08
CA SER A 27 -6.35 1.15 10.90
C SER A 27 -7.54 2.08 10.63
N VAL A 28 -8.74 1.64 10.97
CA VAL A 28 -9.94 2.50 10.86
C VAL A 28 -9.78 3.77 11.69
N PRO A 29 -9.35 3.72 12.98
CA PRO A 29 -9.08 4.94 13.76
C PRO A 29 -8.05 5.87 13.12
N PHE A 30 -6.96 5.32 12.56
CA PHE A 30 -5.95 6.12 11.85
C PHE A 30 -6.54 6.84 10.64
N MET A 31 -7.30 6.13 9.80
CA MET A 31 -7.94 6.72 8.62
C MET A 31 -8.99 7.78 9.00
N GLN A 32 -9.78 7.55 10.05
CA GLN A 32 -10.74 8.52 10.56
C GLN A 32 -10.06 9.79 11.07
N ALA A 33 -8.93 9.65 11.77
CA ALA A 33 -8.13 10.78 12.23
C ALA A 33 -7.57 11.61 11.05
N LEU A 34 -7.13 10.95 9.97
CA LEU A 34 -6.70 11.64 8.74
C LEU A 34 -7.86 12.40 8.08
N VAL A 35 -9.04 11.79 7.96
CA VAL A 35 -10.24 12.45 7.42
C VAL A 35 -10.63 13.67 8.26
N ALA A 36 -10.53 13.55 9.59
CA ALA A 36 -10.76 14.66 10.51
C ALA A 36 -9.62 15.70 10.55
N ARG A 37 -8.51 15.46 9.85
CA ARG A 37 -7.27 16.26 9.88
C ARG A 37 -6.65 16.39 11.28
N ASP A 38 -6.96 15.46 12.17
CA ASP A 38 -6.36 15.34 13.50
C ASP A 38 -5.05 14.54 13.43
N LEU A 39 -3.97 15.23 13.03
CA LEU A 39 -2.66 14.61 12.87
C LEU A 39 -2.12 14.06 14.19
N ALA A 40 -2.43 14.70 15.32
CA ALA A 40 -1.96 14.23 16.62
C ALA A 40 -2.56 12.87 16.99
N THR A 41 -3.85 12.67 16.71
CA THR A 41 -4.49 11.36 16.86
C THR A 41 -3.94 10.35 15.85
N ALA A 42 -3.79 10.74 14.58
CA ALA A 42 -3.22 9.87 13.57
C ALA A 42 -1.80 9.40 13.94
N GLU A 43 -0.95 10.28 14.46
CA GLU A 43 0.42 9.92 14.93
C GLU A 43 0.39 8.90 16.07
N ARG A 44 -0.54 9.05 17.02
CA ARG A 44 -0.71 8.07 18.12
C ARG A 44 -1.16 6.70 17.61
N GLU A 45 -2.11 6.68 16.66
CA GLU A 45 -2.67 5.44 16.09
C GLU A 45 -1.64 4.65 15.28
N ILE A 46 -0.79 5.33 14.51
CA ILE A 46 0.21 4.66 13.65
C ILE A 46 1.59 4.53 14.32
N GLY A 47 1.82 5.26 15.40
CA GLY A 47 3.10 5.28 16.11
C GLY A 47 4.25 5.89 15.28
N ALA A 48 3.97 6.83 14.39
CA ALA A 48 4.95 7.49 13.54
C ALA A 48 4.53 8.93 13.23
N HIS A 49 5.49 9.79 12.93
CA HIS A 49 5.20 11.16 12.49
C HIS A 49 4.43 11.16 11.16
N VAL A 50 3.28 11.84 11.16
CA VAL A 50 2.36 11.96 10.02
C VAL A 50 2.60 13.31 9.33
N PRO A 51 3.07 13.33 8.08
CA PRO A 51 3.31 14.57 7.36
C PRO A 51 2.00 15.27 6.99
N ALA A 52 2.01 16.62 7.02
CA ALA A 52 0.82 17.44 6.79
C ALA A 52 0.17 17.26 5.40
N TRP A 53 0.91 16.78 4.42
CA TRP A 53 0.40 16.52 3.06
C TRP A 53 -0.42 15.22 2.94
N LEU A 54 -0.28 14.29 3.88
CA LEU A 54 -0.86 12.94 3.78
C LEU A 54 -2.40 12.96 3.72
N PRO A 55 -3.13 13.72 4.54
CA PRO A 55 -4.59 13.78 4.44
C PRO A 55 -5.09 14.25 3.08
N ASP A 56 -4.44 15.29 2.51
CA ASP A 56 -4.84 15.84 1.22
C ASP A 56 -4.60 14.86 0.06
N GLN A 57 -3.47 14.14 0.11
CA GLN A 57 -3.15 13.14 -0.91
C GLN A 57 -4.11 11.95 -0.89
N LEU A 58 -4.66 11.61 0.28
CA LEU A 58 -5.47 10.41 0.46
C LEU A 58 -6.98 10.69 0.55
N ASP A 59 -7.45 11.93 0.47
CA ASP A 59 -8.81 12.34 0.83
C ASP A 59 -9.92 11.44 0.22
N HIS A 60 -9.98 11.32 -1.11
CA HIS A 60 -10.95 10.45 -1.78
C HIS A 60 -10.74 8.96 -1.47
N PHE A 61 -9.50 8.54 -1.39
CA PHE A 61 -9.12 7.17 -1.11
C PHE A 61 -9.56 6.73 0.29
N LEU A 62 -9.38 7.58 1.32
CA LEU A 62 -9.71 7.24 2.71
C LEU A 62 -11.20 6.98 2.90
N GLN A 63 -12.07 7.83 2.35
CA GLN A 63 -13.52 7.66 2.48
C GLN A 63 -13.99 6.37 1.81
N TYR A 64 -13.48 6.09 0.61
CA TYR A 64 -13.76 4.85 -0.10
C TYR A 64 -13.32 3.61 0.71
N ARG A 65 -12.11 3.64 1.29
CA ARG A 65 -11.59 2.52 2.10
C ARG A 65 -12.35 2.33 3.40
N LEU A 66 -12.73 3.40 4.09
CA LEU A 66 -13.57 3.32 5.28
C LEU A 66 -14.94 2.68 4.96
N ALA A 67 -15.56 3.04 3.83
CA ALA A 67 -16.81 2.43 3.39
C ALA A 67 -16.65 0.93 3.10
N GLN A 68 -15.56 0.51 2.43
CA GLN A 68 -15.27 -0.90 2.18
C GLN A 68 -15.08 -1.69 3.49
N LEU A 69 -14.31 -1.14 4.45
CA LEU A 69 -14.04 -1.79 5.73
C LEU A 69 -15.27 -1.85 6.65
N ALA A 70 -16.22 -0.93 6.49
CA ALA A 70 -17.51 -1.02 7.18
C ALA A 70 -18.36 -2.21 6.70
N VAL A 71 -18.17 -2.65 5.44
CA VAL A 71 -18.85 -3.81 4.86
C VAL A 71 -18.08 -5.10 5.17
N ASP A 72 -16.77 -5.09 4.96
CA ASP A 72 -15.90 -6.26 5.19
C ASP A 72 -14.56 -5.84 5.83
N PRO A 73 -14.43 -5.92 7.16
CA PRO A 73 -13.19 -5.60 7.85
C PRO A 73 -12.03 -6.55 7.52
N SER A 74 -12.30 -7.76 7.03
CA SER A 74 -11.27 -8.78 6.77
C SER A 74 -10.33 -8.41 5.61
N ILE A 75 -10.79 -7.56 4.69
CA ILE A 75 -9.97 -7.14 3.54
C ILE A 75 -8.84 -6.18 3.92
N ARG A 76 -8.80 -5.66 5.16
CA ARG A 76 -7.85 -4.63 5.59
C ARG A 76 -6.39 -5.02 5.37
N GLU A 77 -6.04 -6.27 5.53
CA GLU A 77 -4.67 -6.75 5.34
C GLU A 77 -4.12 -6.52 3.92
N TRP A 78 -5.02 -6.48 2.92
CA TRP A 78 -4.70 -6.23 1.51
C TRP A 78 -4.63 -4.75 1.15
N LEU A 79 -5.25 -3.89 1.95
CA LEU A 79 -5.42 -2.49 1.62
C LEU A 79 -4.16 -1.64 1.91
N GLY A 80 -4.35 -0.32 1.92
CA GLY A 80 -3.29 0.66 2.09
C GLY A 80 -2.50 0.52 3.39
N ARG A 81 -1.19 0.64 3.26
CA ARG A 81 -0.22 0.70 4.36
C ARG A 81 0.56 2.00 4.29
N ALA A 82 0.87 2.58 5.43
CA ALA A 82 1.83 3.67 5.53
C ALA A 82 3.25 3.11 5.42
N MET A 83 4.07 3.71 4.55
CA MET A 83 5.50 3.41 4.47
C MET A 83 6.23 4.20 5.56
N VAL A 84 6.53 3.56 6.68
CA VAL A 84 7.21 4.17 7.81
C VAL A 84 8.70 3.93 7.69
N LEU A 85 9.46 5.00 7.46
CA LEU A 85 10.92 5.00 7.47
C LEU A 85 11.41 5.16 8.92
N ILE A 86 12.36 4.31 9.31
CA ILE A 86 13.04 4.40 10.60
C ILE A 86 14.43 4.96 10.33
N ASP A 87 14.76 6.10 10.94
CA ASP A 87 16.11 6.68 10.81
C ASP A 87 17.08 6.09 11.84
N ASP A 88 18.38 6.45 11.70
CA ASP A 88 19.44 5.96 12.56
C ASP A 88 19.25 6.32 14.05
N ALA A 89 18.43 7.32 14.35
CA ALA A 89 18.04 7.71 15.70
C ALA A 89 16.77 6.99 16.20
N GLY A 90 16.24 6.04 15.42
CA GLY A 90 15.00 5.32 15.74
C GLY A 90 13.73 6.13 15.56
N ARG A 91 13.78 7.31 14.94
CA ARG A 91 12.58 8.13 14.69
C ARG A 91 11.81 7.54 13.52
N ARG A 92 10.52 7.38 13.73
CA ARG A 92 9.57 6.80 12.77
C ARG A 92 8.84 7.91 12.03
N ARG A 93 8.80 7.86 10.71
CA ARG A 93 8.14 8.87 9.87
C ARG A 93 7.49 8.23 8.65
N ILE A 94 6.26 8.62 8.34
CA ILE A 94 5.60 8.26 7.08
C ILE A 94 6.29 9.00 5.92
N VAL A 95 6.73 8.24 4.93
CA VAL A 95 7.41 8.73 3.72
C VAL A 95 6.67 8.37 2.44
N GLY A 96 5.53 7.72 2.55
CA GLY A 96 4.71 7.29 1.42
C GLY A 96 3.63 6.31 1.85
N THR A 97 2.95 5.77 0.86
CA THR A 97 1.92 4.76 1.02
C THR A 97 2.11 3.64 0.01
N ILE A 98 1.66 2.44 0.36
CA ILE A 98 1.67 1.26 -0.51
C ILE A 98 0.52 0.34 -0.12
N GLY A 99 0.01 -0.45 -1.03
CA GLY A 99 -0.99 -1.47 -0.73
C GLY A 99 -1.54 -2.10 -1.99
N PHE A 100 -2.41 -3.07 -1.81
CA PHE A 100 -3.17 -3.61 -2.93
C PHE A 100 -4.51 -2.89 -3.06
N HIS A 101 -5.10 -2.94 -4.26
CA HIS A 101 -6.40 -2.34 -4.52
C HIS A 101 -7.54 -3.13 -3.88
N GLY A 102 -7.27 -4.35 -3.43
CA GLY A 102 -8.20 -5.23 -2.74
C GLY A 102 -7.60 -6.62 -2.52
N PRO A 103 -8.42 -7.56 -2.01
CA PRO A 103 -8.04 -8.96 -1.93
C PRO A 103 -7.82 -9.56 -3.33
N PRO A 104 -7.20 -10.76 -3.39
CA PRO A 104 -6.94 -11.43 -4.68
C PRO A 104 -8.22 -11.64 -5.49
N ASP A 105 -8.15 -11.36 -6.78
CA ASP A 105 -9.21 -11.64 -7.73
C ASP A 105 -9.41 -13.16 -7.96
N PRO A 106 -10.45 -13.58 -8.70
CA PRO A 106 -10.68 -15.00 -9.00
C PRO A 106 -9.52 -15.70 -9.73
N GLN A 107 -8.64 -14.93 -10.39
CA GLN A 107 -7.42 -15.42 -11.04
C GLN A 107 -6.21 -15.42 -10.10
N ARG A 108 -6.43 -15.13 -8.80
CA ARG A 108 -5.41 -15.02 -7.76
C ARG A 108 -4.34 -13.96 -8.06
N ARG A 109 -4.77 -12.82 -8.63
CA ARG A 109 -3.94 -11.64 -8.87
C ARG A 109 -4.28 -10.55 -7.86
N VAL A 110 -3.32 -9.72 -7.53
CA VAL A 110 -3.50 -8.50 -6.74
C VAL A 110 -2.87 -7.32 -7.47
N GLU A 111 -3.54 -6.18 -7.44
CA GLU A 111 -3.06 -4.96 -8.06
C GLU A 111 -2.37 -4.08 -7.02
N ILE A 112 -1.12 -3.69 -7.29
CA ILE A 112 -0.28 -2.90 -6.40
C ILE A 112 -0.35 -1.41 -6.75
N GLY A 113 -0.59 -0.56 -5.72
CA GLY A 113 -0.47 0.88 -5.82
C GLY A 113 0.50 1.43 -4.76
N TYR A 114 1.25 2.47 -5.09
CA TYR A 114 2.17 3.11 -4.15
C TYR A 114 2.42 4.58 -4.49
N SER A 115 2.79 5.33 -3.48
CA SER A 115 3.23 6.71 -3.62
C SER A 115 4.37 7.00 -2.64
N VAL A 116 5.36 7.79 -3.05
CA VAL A 116 6.47 8.22 -2.20
C VAL A 116 6.53 9.74 -2.20
N ASP A 117 6.62 10.33 -1.01
CA ASP A 117 6.84 11.76 -0.82
C ASP A 117 8.01 12.24 -1.70
N PRO A 118 7.84 13.32 -2.48
CA PRO A 118 8.89 13.86 -3.36
C PRO A 118 10.26 14.01 -2.68
N VAL A 119 10.29 14.42 -1.41
CA VAL A 119 11.53 14.59 -0.63
C VAL A 119 12.29 13.28 -0.42
N TYR A 120 11.58 12.15 -0.44
CA TYR A 120 12.15 10.81 -0.20
C TYR A 120 12.32 9.97 -1.48
N ARG A 121 11.96 10.51 -2.65
CA ARG A 121 12.13 9.80 -3.94
C ARG A 121 13.60 9.56 -4.28
N ARG A 122 13.84 8.66 -5.24
CA ARG A 122 15.16 8.29 -5.76
C ARG A 122 16.13 7.70 -4.73
N ARG A 123 15.60 7.22 -3.59
CA ARG A 123 16.35 6.53 -2.53
C ARG A 123 16.10 5.01 -2.49
N GLY A 124 15.41 4.45 -3.49
CA GLY A 124 15.08 3.04 -3.58
C GLY A 124 13.89 2.57 -2.73
N LEU A 125 13.25 3.47 -1.95
CA LEU A 125 12.20 3.10 -0.99
C LEU A 125 10.99 2.44 -1.65
N ALA A 126 10.53 2.93 -2.82
CA ALA A 126 9.43 2.28 -3.54
C ALA A 126 9.77 0.85 -3.95
N ARG A 127 11.00 0.61 -4.46
CA ARG A 127 11.46 -0.74 -4.85
C ARG A 127 11.51 -1.68 -3.66
N GLU A 128 12.00 -1.18 -2.53
CA GLU A 128 12.08 -1.95 -1.29
C GLU A 128 10.69 -2.32 -0.77
N ALA A 129 9.77 -1.36 -0.71
CA ALA A 129 8.40 -1.57 -0.27
C ALA A 129 7.63 -2.54 -1.17
N VAL A 130 7.71 -2.38 -2.51
CA VAL A 130 7.07 -3.29 -3.48
C VAL A 130 7.59 -4.71 -3.32
N ARG A 131 8.91 -4.90 -3.19
CA ARG A 131 9.49 -6.22 -2.93
C ARG A 131 8.93 -6.84 -1.66
N ALA A 132 8.92 -6.09 -0.56
CA ALA A 132 8.42 -6.57 0.72
C ALA A 132 6.94 -6.99 0.65
N MET A 133 6.10 -6.22 -0.06
CA MET A 133 4.69 -6.56 -0.29
C MET A 133 4.53 -7.82 -1.14
N PHE A 134 5.34 -8.00 -2.17
CA PHE A 134 5.31 -9.20 -3.00
C PHE A 134 5.77 -10.44 -2.23
N ASP A 135 6.85 -10.32 -1.46
CA ASP A 135 7.35 -11.39 -0.60
C ASP A 135 6.30 -11.78 0.44
N TRP A 136 5.65 -10.80 1.09
CA TRP A 136 4.56 -11.03 2.03
C TRP A 136 3.39 -11.76 1.38
N ALA A 137 2.89 -11.28 0.24
CA ALA A 137 1.76 -11.89 -0.45
C ALA A 137 2.08 -13.32 -0.92
N ALA A 138 3.31 -13.55 -1.39
CA ALA A 138 3.75 -14.85 -1.85
C ALA A 138 3.95 -15.85 -0.70
N THR A 139 4.56 -15.42 0.40
CA THR A 139 4.88 -16.33 1.53
C THR A 139 3.70 -16.59 2.44
N THR A 140 2.87 -15.57 2.70
CA THR A 140 1.74 -15.66 3.63
C THR A 140 0.48 -16.21 2.96
N HIS A 141 0.22 -15.81 1.72
CA HIS A 141 -1.04 -16.10 1.02
C HIS A 141 -0.88 -16.94 -0.25
N GLY A 142 0.36 -17.22 -0.67
CA GLY A 142 0.65 -17.97 -1.90
C GLY A 142 0.24 -17.21 -3.17
N ILE A 143 0.14 -15.88 -3.10
CA ILE A 143 -0.16 -15.03 -4.25
C ILE A 143 1.15 -14.75 -4.99
N ARG A 144 1.17 -15.04 -6.29
CA ARG A 144 2.37 -14.92 -7.12
C ARG A 144 2.17 -14.08 -8.37
N ARG A 145 0.95 -13.63 -8.64
CA ARG A 145 0.62 -12.82 -9.82
C ARG A 145 0.23 -11.43 -9.40
N PHE A 146 0.93 -10.44 -9.93
CA PHE A 146 0.79 -9.04 -9.56
C PHE A 146 0.43 -8.20 -10.78
N VAL A 147 -0.44 -7.23 -10.57
CA VAL A 147 -0.90 -6.28 -11.58
C VAL A 147 -0.44 -4.88 -11.15
N ALA A 148 -0.13 -4.04 -12.12
CA ALA A 148 0.10 -2.61 -11.92
C ALA A 148 -0.53 -1.84 -13.08
N SER A 149 -1.40 -0.87 -12.76
CA SER A 149 -1.93 0.09 -13.71
C SER A 149 -1.15 1.38 -13.60
N ILE A 150 -0.58 1.84 -14.70
CA ILE A 150 0.39 2.93 -14.70
C ILE A 150 0.08 3.91 -15.83
N SER A 151 -0.09 5.19 -15.49
CA SER A 151 -0.21 6.25 -16.50
C SER A 151 1.00 6.24 -17.46
N PRO A 152 0.78 6.37 -18.78
CA PRO A 152 1.86 6.42 -19.78
C PRO A 152 2.90 7.51 -19.52
N THR A 153 2.54 8.56 -18.78
CA THR A 153 3.41 9.68 -18.41
C THR A 153 4.17 9.47 -17.10
N ASN A 154 3.83 8.40 -16.32
CA ASN A 154 4.50 8.09 -15.06
C ASN A 154 5.77 7.26 -15.28
N GLU A 155 6.78 7.86 -15.93
CA GLU A 155 8.05 7.19 -16.20
C GLU A 155 8.74 6.56 -14.99
N PRO A 156 8.72 7.15 -13.77
CA PRO A 156 9.32 6.49 -12.61
C PRO A 156 8.68 5.14 -12.28
N SER A 157 7.34 5.05 -12.33
CA SER A 157 6.62 3.80 -12.09
C SER A 157 6.82 2.79 -13.23
N LEU A 158 6.85 3.23 -14.48
CA LEU A 158 7.17 2.37 -15.63
C LEU A 158 8.57 1.73 -15.48
N ARG A 159 9.58 2.52 -15.10
CA ARG A 159 10.94 1.98 -14.83
C ARG A 159 10.97 1.03 -13.64
N LEU A 160 10.18 1.29 -12.61
CA LEU A 160 10.10 0.38 -11.46
C LEU A 160 9.46 -0.95 -11.85
N ALA A 161 8.34 -0.92 -12.57
CA ALA A 161 7.65 -2.10 -13.07
C ALA A 161 8.55 -2.94 -13.98
N ALA A 162 9.24 -2.32 -14.93
CA ALA A 162 10.23 -3.02 -15.78
C ALA A 162 11.32 -3.70 -14.94
N GLY A 163 11.78 -3.05 -13.85
CA GLY A 163 12.78 -3.61 -12.93
C GLY A 163 12.28 -4.78 -12.08
N PHE A 164 10.98 -5.05 -12.04
CA PHE A 164 10.34 -6.23 -11.43
C PHE A 164 9.91 -7.28 -12.48
N GLY A 165 10.20 -7.05 -13.76
CA GLY A 165 9.84 -7.98 -14.83
C GLY A 165 8.38 -7.89 -15.29
N PHE A 166 7.69 -6.79 -14.98
CA PHE A 166 6.34 -6.58 -15.46
C PHE A 166 6.30 -6.43 -16.98
N ALA A 167 5.41 -7.16 -17.64
CA ALA A 167 5.11 -7.06 -19.05
C ALA A 167 3.74 -6.38 -19.25
N GLN A 168 3.64 -5.50 -20.24
CA GLN A 168 2.38 -4.88 -20.58
C GLN A 168 1.41 -5.93 -21.16
N THR A 169 0.22 -6.01 -20.59
CA THR A 169 -0.84 -6.95 -21.00
C THR A 169 -2.06 -6.25 -21.58
N GLY A 170 -2.21 -4.94 -21.36
CA GLY A 170 -3.35 -4.19 -21.85
C GLY A 170 -3.29 -2.70 -21.54
N SER A 171 -4.43 -2.07 -21.62
CA SER A 171 -4.70 -0.70 -21.17
C SER A 171 -6.16 -0.57 -20.73
N GLN A 172 -6.41 0.37 -19.85
CA GLN A 172 -7.75 0.74 -19.38
C GLN A 172 -7.89 2.25 -19.27
N VAL A 173 -9.10 2.73 -19.12
CA VAL A 173 -9.39 4.12 -18.79
C VAL A 173 -10.00 4.14 -17.39
N ASP A 174 -9.31 4.78 -16.47
CA ASP A 174 -9.81 5.07 -15.14
C ASP A 174 -10.54 6.42 -15.14
N ASP A 175 -11.63 6.53 -14.38
CA ASP A 175 -12.46 7.75 -14.36
C ASP A 175 -11.73 8.94 -13.68
N ILE A 176 -10.71 8.67 -12.87
CA ILE A 176 -9.94 9.68 -12.13
C ILE A 176 -8.57 9.92 -12.79
N ASP A 177 -7.85 8.83 -13.07
CA ASP A 177 -6.44 8.87 -13.53
C ASP A 177 -6.31 8.86 -15.06
N GLY A 178 -7.41 8.64 -15.78
CA GLY A 178 -7.46 8.61 -17.25
C GLY A 178 -6.86 7.33 -17.84
N LEU A 179 -6.10 7.46 -18.95
CA LEU A 179 -5.50 6.28 -19.59
C LEU A 179 -4.38 5.70 -18.73
N GLU A 180 -4.50 4.40 -18.48
CA GLU A 180 -3.49 3.59 -17.80
C GLU A 180 -3.08 2.39 -18.66
N LEU A 181 -1.79 2.08 -18.64
CA LEU A 181 -1.23 0.85 -19.18
C LEU A 181 -1.26 -0.21 -18.08
N VAL A 182 -1.79 -1.39 -18.41
CA VAL A 182 -1.89 -2.52 -17.48
C VAL A 182 -0.71 -3.45 -17.69
N PHE A 183 -0.03 -3.77 -16.60
CA PHE A 183 1.15 -4.64 -16.58
C PHE A 183 0.91 -5.82 -15.63
N GLU A 184 1.46 -6.99 -15.95
CA GLU A 184 1.44 -8.16 -15.08
C GLU A 184 2.85 -8.74 -14.91
N ALA A 185 3.10 -9.29 -13.70
CA ALA A 185 4.33 -10.04 -13.41
C ALA A 185 4.05 -11.21 -12.46
N ASP A 186 4.87 -12.26 -12.61
CA ASP A 186 4.95 -13.33 -11.61
C ASP A 186 6.06 -13.04 -10.59
N TRP A 187 5.87 -13.46 -9.32
CA TRP A 187 6.85 -13.31 -8.26
C TRP A 187 7.07 -14.62 -7.49
N PRO A 188 8.30 -15.02 -7.19
CA PRO A 188 9.54 -14.45 -7.74
C PRO A 188 9.63 -14.64 -9.26
N PRO A 189 10.41 -13.80 -9.97
CA PRO A 189 10.58 -13.95 -11.41
C PRO A 189 11.08 -15.35 -11.78
N ALA A 190 10.60 -15.88 -12.90
CA ALA A 190 11.08 -17.17 -13.40
C ALA A 190 12.62 -17.14 -13.56
N GLY A 191 13.31 -18.04 -12.87
CA GLY A 191 14.79 -18.12 -12.88
C GLY A 191 15.48 -17.57 -11.63
N SER A 192 14.80 -17.00 -10.65
CA SER A 192 15.39 -16.57 -9.37
C SER A 192 15.42 -17.67 -8.30
N GLY A 193 15.02 -18.88 -8.62
CA GLY A 193 15.02 -20.04 -7.73
C GLY A 193 16.24 -20.92 -7.96
N ALA A 194 17.03 -21.11 -6.88
CA ALA A 194 18.14 -22.04 -6.70
C ALA A 194 19.56 -21.46 -6.91
N SER A 195 20.01 -20.72 -5.91
CA SER A 195 21.40 -20.87 -5.47
C SER A 195 21.35 -21.32 -4.02
N SER A 196 21.48 -22.62 -3.85
CA SER A 196 21.68 -23.29 -2.55
C SER A 196 23.03 -22.94 -1.99
#